data_7b4b0526cb691e20e276016013b3cdec
#
_entry.id   7b4b0526cb691e20e276016013b3cdec
#
_cell.length_a   1.000
_cell.length_b   1.000
_cell.length_c   1.000
_cell.angle_alpha   90.00
_cell.angle_beta   90.00
_cell.angle_gamma   90.00
#
_symmetry.space_group_name_H-M   'P 1'
#
loop_
_entity.id
_entity.type
_entity.pdbx_description
1 polymer ?
#
loop_
_entity_poly.entity_id
_entity_poly.type
_entity_poly.pdbx_seq_one_letter_code
_entity_poly.pdbx_strand_id
1 'polypeptide(L)'
;DEISDNYRFTNLQAAVGLAQLERLEEFIHIKRDMGEFYTEHLQGVKGLKLPIAHTTYAENIYWVYGLVLDENINIDNREMQKLLTNEGIGTRTFFWCMHEQPVYQNMGLFVGEKYKNAEYLARKGFYIPSGLALTKEQMSQVVDWVIKVMKTLC
;
A
#
# COMPACT_ATOMS: atom_id res chain seq x y z
N ASP A 1 0.08 -21.93 -34.74
CA ASP A 1 0.15 -22.44 -33.35
C ASP A 1 0.85 -21.39 -32.52
N GLU A 2 0.16 -20.85 -31.52
CA GLU A 2 0.70 -19.87 -30.58
C GLU A 2 1.11 -20.55 -29.30
N ILE A 3 2.19 -20.08 -28.68
CA ILE A 3 2.62 -20.52 -27.35
C ILE A 3 1.62 -19.94 -26.35
N SER A 4 0.99 -20.80 -25.55
CA SER A 4 0.08 -20.38 -24.48
C SER A 4 0.49 -20.95 -23.13
N ASP A 5 0.15 -20.21 -22.08
CA ASP A 5 0.43 -20.62 -20.71
C ASP A 5 -0.57 -21.65 -20.19
N ASN A 6 -0.14 -22.44 -19.21
CA ASN A 6 -1.00 -23.39 -18.53
C ASN A 6 -1.52 -22.79 -17.22
N TYR A 7 -2.78 -22.37 -17.22
CA TYR A 7 -3.46 -21.75 -16.05
C TYR A 7 -4.19 -22.76 -15.16
N ARG A 8 -3.92 -24.06 -15.28
CA ARG A 8 -4.54 -25.08 -14.40
C ARG A 8 -3.83 -25.15 -13.05
N PHE A 9 -4.62 -25.11 -11.98
CA PHE A 9 -4.10 -25.32 -10.63
C PHE A 9 -3.57 -26.75 -10.46
N THR A 10 -2.40 -26.86 -9.83
CA THR A 10 -1.95 -28.14 -9.28
C THR A 10 -2.68 -28.45 -7.98
N ASN A 11 -2.70 -29.72 -7.56
CA ASN A 11 -3.31 -30.12 -6.29
C ASN A 11 -2.67 -29.41 -5.09
N LEU A 12 -1.36 -29.15 -5.15
CA LEU A 12 -0.65 -28.41 -4.10
C LEU A 12 -1.13 -26.95 -4.00
N GLN A 13 -1.23 -26.26 -5.14
CA GLN A 13 -1.76 -24.89 -5.17
C GLN A 13 -3.21 -24.84 -4.69
N ALA A 14 -4.03 -25.80 -5.10
CA ALA A 14 -5.43 -25.90 -4.67
C ALA A 14 -5.54 -26.14 -3.16
N ALA A 15 -4.71 -27.01 -2.58
CA ALA A 15 -4.70 -27.29 -1.14
C ALA A 15 -4.31 -26.04 -0.33
N VAL A 16 -3.28 -25.28 -0.77
CA VAL A 16 -2.89 -24.03 -0.12
C VAL A 16 -4.00 -22.98 -0.24
N GLY A 17 -4.60 -22.86 -1.44
CA GLY A 17 -5.72 -21.94 -1.66
C GLY A 17 -6.94 -22.25 -0.79
N LEU A 18 -7.31 -23.54 -0.66
CA LEU A 18 -8.40 -23.97 0.18
C LEU A 18 -8.15 -23.65 1.67
N ALA A 19 -6.97 -23.93 2.18
CA ALA A 19 -6.60 -23.63 3.57
C ALA A 19 -6.66 -22.13 3.89
N GLN A 20 -6.34 -21.26 2.91
CA GLN A 20 -6.50 -19.79 3.06
C GLN A 20 -7.99 -19.39 3.01
N LEU A 21 -8.76 -20.00 2.11
CA LEU A 21 -10.18 -19.70 1.95
C LEU A 21 -11.00 -20.08 3.20
N GLU A 22 -10.69 -21.20 3.85
CA GLU A 22 -11.34 -21.64 5.09
C GLU A 22 -11.18 -20.62 6.24
N ARG A 23 -10.15 -19.77 6.18
CA ARG A 23 -9.86 -18.75 7.19
C ARG A 23 -10.08 -17.31 6.68
N LEU A 24 -10.72 -17.14 5.54
CA LEU A 24 -10.84 -15.83 4.88
C LEU A 24 -11.52 -14.80 5.78
N GLU A 25 -12.61 -15.14 6.42
CA GLU A 25 -13.36 -14.23 7.31
C GLU A 25 -12.52 -13.78 8.51
N GLU A 26 -11.77 -14.71 9.12
CA GLU A 26 -10.80 -14.39 10.18
C GLU A 26 -9.76 -13.38 9.70
N PHE A 27 -9.18 -13.61 8.51
CA PHE A 27 -8.17 -12.72 7.96
C PHE A 27 -8.73 -11.34 7.62
N ILE A 28 -9.94 -11.26 7.08
CA ILE A 28 -10.62 -9.99 6.80
C ILE A 28 -10.83 -9.19 8.09
N HIS A 29 -11.27 -9.86 9.17
CA HIS A 29 -11.47 -9.24 10.47
C HIS A 29 -10.15 -8.65 11.02
N ILE A 30 -9.07 -9.45 11.07
CA ILE A 30 -7.75 -8.99 11.50
C ILE A 30 -7.26 -7.80 10.68
N LYS A 31 -7.50 -7.81 9.37
CA LYS A 31 -7.10 -6.72 8.46
C LYS A 31 -7.89 -5.44 8.74
N ARG A 32 -9.17 -5.55 9.01
CA ARG A 32 -10.02 -4.40 9.37
C ARG A 32 -9.63 -3.81 10.72
N ASP A 33 -9.42 -4.65 11.74
CA ASP A 33 -8.95 -4.21 13.06
C ASP A 33 -7.61 -3.45 12.96
N MET A 34 -6.66 -3.98 12.16
CA MET A 34 -5.41 -3.31 11.87
C MET A 34 -5.63 -1.96 11.18
N GLY A 35 -6.51 -1.91 10.18
CA GLY A 35 -6.82 -0.69 9.43
C GLY A 35 -7.48 0.38 10.30
N GLU A 36 -8.40 -0.01 11.17
CA GLU A 36 -9.04 0.86 12.15
C GLU A 36 -8.01 1.41 13.14
N PHE A 37 -7.15 0.54 13.69
CA PHE A 37 -6.07 0.94 14.59
C PHE A 37 -5.18 2.02 13.96
N TYR A 38 -4.69 1.80 12.75
CA TYR A 38 -3.86 2.79 12.05
C TYR A 38 -4.62 4.08 11.76
N THR A 39 -5.88 3.98 11.34
CA THR A 39 -6.71 5.16 11.05
C THR A 39 -6.91 6.00 12.29
N GLU A 40 -7.28 5.38 13.42
CA GLU A 40 -7.49 6.08 14.70
C GLU A 40 -6.23 6.85 15.15
N HIS A 41 -5.07 6.23 15.04
CA HIS A 41 -3.83 6.81 15.55
C HIS A 41 -3.14 7.77 14.57
N LEU A 42 -3.40 7.66 13.27
CA LEU A 42 -2.81 8.55 12.25
C LEU A 42 -3.78 9.66 11.80
N GLN A 43 -5.03 9.63 12.24
CA GLN A 43 -6.00 10.66 11.91
C GLN A 43 -5.53 12.03 12.39
N GLY A 44 -5.59 13.04 11.50
CA GLY A 44 -5.17 14.41 11.81
C GLY A 44 -3.67 14.66 11.73
N VAL A 45 -2.85 13.68 11.37
CA VAL A 45 -1.42 13.90 11.08
C VAL A 45 -1.30 14.80 9.86
N LYS A 46 -0.71 15.99 10.03
CA LYS A 46 -0.56 16.96 8.94
C LYS A 46 0.30 16.41 7.81
N GLY A 47 -0.07 16.73 6.58
CA GLY A 47 0.67 16.32 5.39
C GLY A 47 0.48 14.84 4.99
N LEU A 48 -0.47 14.12 5.62
CA LEU A 48 -0.70 12.70 5.37
C LEU A 48 -2.17 12.44 5.07
N LYS A 49 -2.45 11.78 3.94
CA LYS A 49 -3.78 11.30 3.56
C LYS A 49 -3.90 9.81 3.87
N LEU A 50 -4.97 9.45 4.55
CA LEU A 50 -5.29 8.07 4.94
C LEU A 50 -6.18 7.38 3.89
N PRO A 51 -6.20 6.04 3.85
CA PRO A 51 -7.10 5.31 2.98
C PRO A 51 -8.56 5.51 3.41
N ILE A 52 -9.47 5.47 2.44
CA ILE A 52 -10.91 5.53 2.70
C ILE A 52 -11.37 4.19 3.27
N ALA A 53 -12.06 4.20 4.40
CA ALA A 53 -12.56 3.00 5.05
C ALA A 53 -13.72 2.35 4.29
N HIS A 54 -14.66 3.16 3.80
CA HIS A 54 -15.83 2.69 3.07
C HIS A 54 -16.33 3.73 2.07
N THR A 55 -17.02 3.26 1.07
CA THR A 55 -17.82 4.05 0.12
C THR A 55 -19.26 3.57 0.15
N THR A 56 -20.13 4.14 -0.68
CA THR A 56 -21.54 3.70 -0.79
C THR A 56 -21.69 2.26 -1.32
N TYR A 57 -20.66 1.67 -1.86
CA TYR A 57 -20.70 0.37 -2.55
C TYR A 57 -19.56 -0.58 -2.17
N ALA A 58 -18.62 -0.18 -1.31
CA ALA A 58 -17.48 -1.02 -0.94
C ALA A 58 -16.96 -0.70 0.46
N GLU A 59 -16.48 -1.72 1.14
CA GLU A 59 -15.73 -1.63 2.39
C GLU A 59 -14.28 -2.04 2.17
N ASN A 60 -13.35 -1.29 2.72
CA ASN A 60 -11.93 -1.59 2.63
C ASN A 60 -11.58 -2.80 3.50
N ILE A 61 -10.86 -3.74 2.94
CA ILE A 61 -10.29 -4.88 3.67
C ILE A 61 -8.83 -4.64 4.07
N TYR A 62 -8.28 -3.48 3.73
CA TYR A 62 -6.91 -3.11 4.03
C TYR A 62 -5.87 -4.17 3.66
N TRP A 63 -5.95 -4.70 2.42
CA TRP A 63 -4.90 -5.58 1.90
C TRP A 63 -3.52 -5.04 2.22
N VAL A 64 -3.31 -3.76 1.97
CA VAL A 64 -2.21 -2.95 2.50
C VAL A 64 -2.77 -1.67 3.10
N TYR A 65 -2.10 -1.10 4.10
CA TYR A 65 -2.45 0.22 4.61
C TYR A 65 -1.65 1.29 3.88
N GLY A 66 -2.28 1.90 2.90
CA GLY A 66 -1.68 2.88 2.00
C GLY A 66 -1.82 4.30 2.52
N LEU A 67 -0.73 5.03 2.55
CA LEU A 67 -0.63 6.43 2.94
C LEU A 67 -0.19 7.27 1.75
N VAL A 68 -0.64 8.50 1.66
CA VAL A 68 -0.22 9.43 0.59
C VAL A 68 0.25 10.74 1.21
N LEU A 69 1.45 11.17 0.88
CA LEU A 69 1.96 12.47 1.27
C LEU A 69 1.21 13.58 0.55
N ASP A 70 0.85 14.66 1.25
CA ASP A 70 0.27 15.84 0.62
C ASP A 70 1.24 16.48 -0.38
N GLU A 71 0.71 17.23 -1.33
CA GLU A 71 1.50 17.86 -2.39
C GLU A 71 2.55 18.85 -1.85
N ASN A 72 2.24 19.52 -0.75
CA ASN A 72 3.11 20.47 -0.07
C ASN A 72 4.27 19.84 0.71
N ILE A 73 4.27 18.53 0.93
CA ILE A 73 5.39 17.81 1.54
C ILE A 73 6.52 17.70 0.51
N ASN A 74 7.68 18.26 0.83
CA ASN A 74 8.77 18.46 -0.13
C ASN A 74 9.69 17.23 -0.31
N ILE A 75 9.18 16.02 -0.06
CA ILE A 75 9.85 14.75 -0.33
C ILE A 75 8.93 13.82 -1.13
N ASP A 76 9.51 12.84 -1.80
CA ASP A 76 8.78 11.76 -2.45
C ASP A 76 8.63 10.53 -1.52
N ASN A 77 7.92 9.51 -2.00
CA ASN A 77 7.71 8.27 -1.26
C ASN A 77 8.99 7.44 -1.05
N ARG A 78 10.00 7.58 -1.92
CA ARG A 78 11.29 6.88 -1.78
C ARG A 78 12.12 7.49 -0.66
N GLU A 79 12.08 8.80 -0.52
CA GLU A 79 12.72 9.52 0.58
C GLU A 79 12.02 9.20 1.90
N MET A 80 10.68 9.17 1.91
CA MET A 80 9.90 8.72 3.08
C MET A 80 10.23 7.28 3.46
N GLN A 81 10.36 6.39 2.48
CA GLN A 81 10.77 5.01 2.71
C GLN A 81 12.15 4.93 3.36
N LYS A 82 13.13 5.72 2.90
CA LYS A 82 14.47 5.76 3.52
C LYS A 82 14.42 6.22 4.98
N LEU A 83 13.66 7.28 5.27
CA LEU A 83 13.51 7.79 6.62
C LEU A 83 12.94 6.73 7.56
N LEU A 84 11.87 6.04 7.16
CA LEU A 84 11.25 4.98 7.96
C LEU A 84 12.13 3.72 8.06
N THR A 85 12.85 3.37 6.99
CA THR A 85 13.79 2.23 7.01
C THR A 85 14.93 2.45 8.00
N ASN A 86 15.44 3.66 8.13
CA ASN A 86 16.47 3.99 9.12
C ASN A 86 16.02 3.76 10.56
N GLU A 87 14.71 3.79 10.79
CA GLU A 87 14.08 3.53 12.09
C GLU A 87 13.58 2.07 12.22
N GLY A 88 13.96 1.20 11.28
CA GLY A 88 13.59 -0.21 11.28
C GLY A 88 12.18 -0.51 10.76
N ILE A 89 11.49 0.47 10.18
CA ILE A 89 10.15 0.30 9.64
C ILE A 89 10.22 -0.02 8.13
N GLY A 90 9.92 -1.26 7.78
CA GLY A 90 9.86 -1.69 6.38
C GLY A 90 8.62 -1.14 5.68
N THR A 91 8.81 -0.36 4.63
CA THR A 91 7.72 0.22 3.82
C THR A 91 7.92 -0.10 2.34
N ARG A 92 6.91 0.16 1.51
CA ARG A 92 7.00 0.06 0.05
C ARG A 92 6.30 1.26 -0.59
N THR A 93 6.81 1.70 -1.72
CA THR A 93 6.15 2.72 -2.55
C THR A 93 4.92 2.13 -3.26
N PHE A 94 3.98 2.99 -3.67
CA PHE A 94 2.93 2.59 -4.58
C PHE A 94 3.52 2.16 -5.93
N PHE A 95 2.71 1.42 -6.69
CA PHE A 95 3.11 0.94 -8.01
C PHE A 95 3.36 2.10 -8.97
N TRP A 96 4.39 1.94 -9.81
CA TRP A 96 4.71 2.92 -10.83
C TRP A 96 3.66 2.92 -11.94
N CYS A 97 3.42 4.09 -12.53
CA CYS A 97 2.39 4.26 -13.56
C CYS A 97 2.65 3.39 -14.79
N MET A 98 1.60 2.78 -15.32
CA MET A 98 1.69 1.93 -16.52
C MET A 98 2.18 2.72 -17.74
N HIS A 99 1.66 3.94 -17.94
CA HIS A 99 2.05 4.80 -19.06
C HIS A 99 3.51 5.29 -19.00
N GLU A 100 4.17 5.17 -17.86
CA GLU A 100 5.59 5.49 -17.67
C GLU A 100 6.51 4.26 -17.70
N GLN A 101 5.97 3.05 -17.87
CA GLN A 101 6.78 1.83 -17.93
C GLN A 101 7.61 1.80 -19.22
N PRO A 102 8.94 1.59 -19.12
CA PRO A 102 9.82 1.61 -20.30
C PRO A 102 9.38 0.65 -21.40
N VAL A 103 8.84 -0.52 -21.05
CA VAL A 103 8.38 -1.51 -22.01
C VAL A 103 7.28 -0.94 -22.93
N TYR A 104 6.30 -0.24 -22.36
CA TYR A 104 5.21 0.35 -23.15
C TYR A 104 5.67 1.58 -23.92
N GLN A 105 6.53 2.41 -23.34
CA GLN A 105 7.15 3.54 -24.02
C GLN A 105 7.95 3.08 -25.27
N ASN A 106 8.72 2.02 -25.13
CA ASN A 106 9.49 1.44 -26.24
C ASN A 106 8.59 0.82 -27.34
N MET A 107 7.38 0.41 -26.97
CA MET A 107 6.36 -0.04 -27.94
C MET A 107 5.61 1.12 -28.61
N GLY A 108 5.92 2.37 -28.28
CA GLY A 108 5.23 3.55 -28.80
C GLY A 108 3.85 3.80 -28.18
N LEU A 109 3.53 3.13 -27.06
CA LEU A 109 2.27 3.31 -26.33
C LEU A 109 2.38 4.45 -25.32
N PHE A 110 1.26 5.14 -25.06
CA PHE A 110 1.12 6.23 -24.07
C PHE A 110 2.05 7.43 -24.31
N VAL A 111 2.53 7.62 -25.53
CA VAL A 111 3.48 8.72 -25.86
C VAL A 111 2.83 10.08 -25.63
N GLY A 112 3.37 10.88 -24.70
CA GLY A 112 2.86 12.21 -24.38
C GLY A 112 1.62 12.24 -23.49
N GLU A 113 1.09 11.09 -23.07
CA GLU A 113 -0.04 11.01 -22.15
C GLU A 113 0.36 11.40 -20.72
N LYS A 114 -0.57 12.05 -20.00
CA LYS A 114 -0.40 12.52 -18.62
C LYS A 114 -1.61 12.15 -17.77
N TYR A 115 -1.36 11.50 -16.65
CA TYR A 115 -2.38 11.04 -15.70
C TYR A 115 -2.06 11.56 -14.30
N LYS A 116 -2.36 12.84 -14.05
CA LYS A 116 -1.96 13.57 -12.84
C LYS A 116 -2.20 12.82 -11.54
N ASN A 117 -3.38 12.22 -11.36
CA ASN A 117 -3.70 11.49 -10.15
C ASN A 117 -2.86 10.21 -9.99
N ALA A 118 -2.68 9.44 -11.08
CA ALA A 118 -1.85 8.25 -11.05
C ALA A 118 -0.38 8.59 -10.78
N GLU A 119 0.13 9.61 -11.45
CA GLU A 119 1.50 10.12 -11.28
C GLU A 119 1.72 10.63 -9.85
N TYR A 120 0.76 11.37 -9.29
CA TYR A 120 0.81 11.84 -7.90
C TYR A 120 0.87 10.67 -6.92
N LEU A 121 -0.04 9.71 -7.05
CA LEU A 121 -0.08 8.53 -6.19
C LEU A 121 1.20 7.70 -6.30
N ALA A 122 1.75 7.52 -7.51
CA ALA A 122 2.99 6.78 -7.72
C ALA A 122 4.22 7.43 -7.06
N ARG A 123 4.22 8.76 -6.89
CA ARG A 123 5.35 9.51 -6.31
C ARG A 123 5.18 9.84 -4.84
N LYS A 124 3.95 9.93 -4.35
CA LYS A 124 3.63 10.33 -2.97
C LYS A 124 3.04 9.19 -2.14
N GLY A 125 2.57 8.12 -2.79
CA GLY A 125 1.94 6.98 -2.13
C GLY A 125 2.98 5.95 -1.64
N PHE A 126 2.80 5.48 -0.43
CA PHE A 126 3.55 4.37 0.17
C PHE A 126 2.64 3.58 1.10
N TYR A 127 3.02 2.36 1.43
CA TYR A 127 2.30 1.59 2.43
C TYR A 127 3.22 1.08 3.52
N ILE A 128 2.66 1.09 4.73
CA ILE A 128 3.29 0.68 5.97
C ILE A 128 3.03 -0.81 6.24
N PRO A 129 3.73 -1.43 7.19
CA PRO A 129 3.54 -2.83 7.54
C PRO A 129 2.08 -3.18 7.75
N SER A 130 1.60 -4.21 7.07
CA SER A 130 0.19 -4.58 7.02
C SER A 130 0.00 -6.10 7.04
N GLY A 131 0.90 -6.86 7.66
CA GLY A 131 0.84 -8.32 7.77
C GLY A 131 -0.19 -8.78 8.80
N LEU A 132 -0.75 -9.99 8.61
CA LEU A 132 -1.70 -10.62 9.55
C LEU A 132 -1.09 -10.94 10.92
N ALA A 133 0.24 -11.07 11.01
CA ALA A 133 0.96 -11.42 12.23
C ALA A 133 1.47 -10.22 13.03
N LEU A 134 1.10 -9.00 12.66
CA LEU A 134 1.50 -7.80 13.39
C LEU A 134 0.88 -7.75 14.78
N THR A 135 1.70 -7.53 15.81
CA THR A 135 1.20 -7.27 17.15
C THR A 135 0.79 -5.80 17.32
N LYS A 136 0.01 -5.50 18.35
CA LYS A 136 -0.37 -4.12 18.69
C LYS A 136 0.85 -3.25 18.99
N GLU A 137 1.85 -3.79 19.65
CA GLU A 137 3.11 -3.11 19.98
C GLU A 137 3.87 -2.74 18.71
N GLN A 138 3.94 -3.66 17.74
CA GLN A 138 4.56 -3.39 16.45
C GLN A 138 3.80 -2.32 15.67
N MET A 139 2.47 -2.38 15.66
CA MET A 139 1.64 -1.34 15.02
C MET A 139 1.82 0.02 15.69
N SER A 140 1.87 0.08 17.05
CA SER A 140 2.15 1.32 17.78
C SER A 140 3.52 1.89 17.43
N GLN A 141 4.55 1.06 17.36
CA GLN A 141 5.89 1.49 16.94
C GLN A 141 5.88 2.09 15.51
N VAL A 142 5.16 1.49 14.58
CA VAL A 142 5.00 2.02 13.22
C VAL A 142 4.33 3.40 13.25
N VAL A 143 3.24 3.55 14.01
CA VAL A 143 2.53 4.83 14.18
C VAL A 143 3.45 5.91 14.74
N ASP A 144 4.14 5.60 15.83
CA ASP A 144 5.04 6.55 16.51
C ASP A 144 6.11 7.09 15.55
N TRP A 145 6.73 6.21 14.77
CA TRP A 145 7.74 6.62 13.79
C TRP A 145 7.16 7.39 12.61
N VAL A 146 6.00 7.01 12.09
CA VAL A 146 5.32 7.78 11.04
C VAL A 146 5.03 9.20 11.54
N ILE A 147 4.45 9.34 12.73
CA ILE A 147 4.14 10.65 13.33
C ILE A 147 5.43 11.46 13.54
N LYS A 148 6.48 10.83 14.07
CA LYS A 148 7.76 11.50 14.34
C LYS A 148 8.40 12.02 13.04
N VAL A 149 8.46 11.20 12.00
CA VAL A 149 8.99 11.61 10.70
C VAL A 149 8.14 12.74 10.10
N MET A 150 6.81 12.61 10.10
CA MET A 150 5.93 13.67 9.57
C MET A 150 6.11 15.00 10.30
N LYS A 151 6.33 15.00 11.62
CA LYS A 151 6.62 16.23 12.39
C LYS A 151 7.91 16.92 11.96
N THR A 152 8.86 16.22 11.39
CA THR A 152 10.11 16.84 10.88
C THR A 152 9.94 17.43 9.47
N LEU A 153 8.85 17.06 8.77
CA LEU A 153 8.58 17.46 7.39
C LEU A 153 7.54 18.58 7.28
N CYS A 154 6.77 18.83 8.33
CA CYS A 154 5.76 19.88 8.46
C CYS A 154 6.27 20.97 9.40
#